data_88678f36117a3e2b1ddd734b1e2214f8
#
_entry.id   88678f36117a3e2b1ddd734b1e2214f8
#
_cell.length_a   1.000
_cell.length_b   1.000
_cell.length_c   1.000
_cell.angle_alpha   90.00
_cell.angle_beta   90.00
_cell.angle_gamma   90.00
#
_symmetry.space_group_name_H-M   'P 1'
#
loop_
_entity.id
_entity.type
_entity.pdbx_description
1 polymer ?
#
loop_
_entity_poly.entity_id
_entity_poly.type
_entity_poly.pdbx_seq_one_letter_code
_entity_poly.pdbx_strand_id
1 'polypeptide(L)'
;REEQITLCHTMLDTLLKNNIALCDAGVGIGKTYAYLTACILLKKFAPHGPAGSQPVVVSTSSVALQDAIIGEYIPFLSRIFLENRIIQKPIRAMVRKGKERFVCDVRLSQRLETVKDKKKNAEQMKALLSLRAYYDLDAVTGLSGYDRRHVCVPKVCDKTCPLRNACRYHQYLKEARSAEIFVQICNHNYLLADAAHRLQEMRPLLNDYRALVIDEAHKLPDAARQMYGQSLSAEDFRELCDLLAKEKYILAAHRLKEKFTALMGAMCRGELLEEAQRTAFILTPDREAALRDCLSLLRLLQKQLAPHLPRWVL
;
A
#
# COMPACT_ATOMS: atom_id res chain seq x y z
N ARG A 1 5.56 -1.61 -34.03
CA ARG A 1 5.91 -0.18 -34.26
C ARG A 1 7.39 -0.03 -33.99
N GLU A 2 8.10 0.69 -34.83
CA GLU A 2 9.57 0.84 -34.74
C GLU A 2 10.01 1.43 -33.38
N GLU A 3 9.34 2.47 -32.94
CA GLU A 3 9.60 3.13 -31.65
C GLU A 3 9.43 2.19 -30.45
N GLN A 4 8.42 1.32 -30.46
CA GLN A 4 8.21 0.32 -29.42
C GLN A 4 9.33 -0.72 -29.38
N ILE A 5 9.82 -1.14 -30.55
CA ILE A 5 10.91 -2.09 -30.69
C ILE A 5 12.19 -1.44 -30.16
N THR A 6 12.51 -0.22 -30.60
CA THR A 6 13.66 0.55 -30.13
C THR A 6 13.64 0.74 -28.61
N LEU A 7 12.50 1.09 -28.05
CA LEU A 7 12.31 1.24 -26.61
C LEU A 7 12.57 -0.09 -25.88
N CYS A 8 12.02 -1.19 -26.39
CA CYS A 8 12.23 -2.53 -25.81
C CYS A 8 13.72 -2.93 -25.84
N HIS A 9 14.42 -2.70 -26.95
CA HIS A 9 15.86 -2.97 -27.07
C HIS A 9 16.67 -2.13 -26.09
N THR A 10 16.43 -0.82 -26.01
CA THR A 10 17.11 0.07 -25.07
C THR A 10 16.93 -0.40 -23.62
N MET A 11 15.70 -0.77 -23.25
CA MET A 11 15.39 -1.29 -21.91
C MET A 11 16.10 -2.62 -21.65
N LEU A 12 16.07 -3.56 -22.60
CA LEU A 12 16.74 -4.84 -22.44
C LEU A 12 18.26 -4.69 -22.29
N ASP A 13 18.89 -3.87 -23.14
CA ASP A 13 20.32 -3.59 -23.06
C ASP A 13 20.72 -2.97 -21.72
N THR A 14 19.89 -2.05 -21.23
CA THR A 14 20.08 -1.43 -19.91
C THR A 14 20.01 -2.46 -18.80
N LEU A 15 19.01 -3.33 -18.82
CA LEU A 15 18.83 -4.37 -17.81
C LEU A 15 19.95 -5.42 -17.86
N LEU A 16 20.41 -5.80 -19.04
CA LEU A 16 21.54 -6.74 -19.20
C LEU A 16 22.84 -6.19 -18.66
N LYS A 17 23.07 -4.88 -18.80
CA LYS A 17 24.27 -4.18 -18.32
C LYS A 17 24.15 -3.77 -16.83
N ASN A 18 23.06 -4.06 -16.14
CA ASN A 18 22.75 -3.61 -14.77
C ASN A 18 22.81 -2.08 -14.61
N ASN A 19 22.37 -1.36 -15.62
CA ASN A 19 22.32 0.10 -15.64
C ASN A 19 20.92 0.62 -15.34
N ILE A 20 20.82 1.94 -15.26
CA ILE A 20 19.54 2.66 -15.09
C ILE A 20 19.25 3.37 -16.41
N ALA A 21 18.04 3.22 -16.93
CA ALA A 21 17.52 4.02 -18.04
C ALA A 21 16.36 4.90 -17.56
N LEU A 22 16.39 6.16 -17.96
CA LEU A 22 15.25 7.05 -17.88
C LEU A 22 14.67 7.18 -19.30
N CYS A 23 13.49 6.60 -19.50
CA CYS A 23 12.86 6.54 -20.82
C CYS A 23 11.66 7.48 -20.84
N ASP A 24 11.73 8.51 -21.69
CA ASP A 24 10.56 9.34 -22.01
C ASP A 24 9.93 8.81 -23.30
N ALA A 25 8.68 8.39 -23.23
CA ALA A 25 7.97 7.77 -24.34
C ALA A 25 6.53 8.27 -24.36
N GLY A 26 6.09 8.73 -25.52
CA GLY A 26 4.77 9.29 -25.74
C GLY A 26 3.62 8.34 -25.42
N VAL A 27 2.42 8.90 -25.33
CA VAL A 27 1.19 8.12 -25.12
C VAL A 27 0.92 7.26 -26.36
N GLY A 28 0.50 6.00 -26.15
CA GLY A 28 0.12 5.10 -27.24
C GLY A 28 1.27 4.35 -27.93
N ILE A 29 2.52 4.58 -27.59
CA ILE A 29 3.68 3.82 -28.13
C ILE A 29 3.64 2.34 -27.71
N GLY A 30 2.99 2.00 -26.62
CA GLY A 30 2.94 0.64 -26.08
C GLY A 30 4.05 0.35 -25.09
N LYS A 31 4.37 1.33 -24.22
CA LYS A 31 5.38 1.23 -23.15
C LYS A 31 5.28 -0.06 -22.34
N THR A 32 4.05 -0.43 -21.96
CA THR A 32 3.79 -1.62 -21.12
C THR A 32 4.27 -2.90 -21.80
N TYR A 33 3.97 -3.08 -23.08
CA TYR A 33 4.50 -4.22 -23.85
C TYR A 33 6.01 -4.17 -23.98
N ALA A 34 6.60 -3.00 -24.19
CA ALA A 34 8.05 -2.85 -24.35
C ALA A 34 8.79 -3.30 -23.09
N TYR A 35 8.43 -2.76 -21.89
CA TYR A 35 9.14 -3.12 -20.68
C TYR A 35 8.84 -4.55 -20.22
N LEU A 36 7.61 -5.06 -20.37
CA LEU A 36 7.31 -6.46 -20.03
C LEU A 36 8.09 -7.42 -20.93
N THR A 37 8.14 -7.13 -22.22
CA THR A 37 8.95 -7.91 -23.18
C THR A 37 10.42 -7.90 -22.81
N ALA A 38 11.00 -6.73 -22.53
CA ALA A 38 12.39 -6.61 -22.09
C ALA A 38 12.67 -7.42 -20.82
N CYS A 39 11.77 -7.37 -19.83
CA CYS A 39 11.88 -8.15 -18.59
C CYS A 39 11.81 -9.65 -18.83
N ILE A 40 10.95 -10.11 -19.73
CA ILE A 40 10.83 -11.55 -20.07
C ILE A 40 12.07 -12.03 -20.82
N LEU A 41 12.55 -11.24 -21.78
CA LEU A 41 13.78 -11.55 -22.51
C LEU A 41 15.02 -11.51 -21.62
N LEU A 42 15.06 -10.63 -20.62
CA LEU A 42 16.12 -10.61 -19.61
C LEU A 42 16.28 -11.97 -18.94
N LYS A 43 15.17 -12.65 -18.61
CA LYS A 43 15.22 -14.00 -18.02
C LYS A 43 15.87 -15.02 -18.94
N LYS A 44 15.65 -14.88 -20.25
CA LYS A 44 16.26 -15.79 -21.26
C LYS A 44 17.74 -15.52 -21.45
N PHE A 45 18.16 -14.27 -21.47
CA PHE A 45 19.53 -13.85 -21.81
C PHE A 45 20.42 -13.63 -20.59
N ALA A 46 19.84 -13.52 -19.38
CA ALA A 46 20.63 -13.41 -18.16
C ALA A 46 21.43 -14.70 -17.89
N PRO A 47 22.65 -14.59 -17.36
CA PRO A 47 23.46 -15.76 -17.04
C PRO A 47 22.72 -16.64 -16.00
N HIS A 48 22.88 -17.97 -16.19
CA HIS A 48 22.33 -18.95 -15.25
C HIS A 48 22.98 -18.79 -13.88
N GLY A 49 22.14 -18.68 -12.83
CA GLY A 49 22.60 -18.52 -11.46
C GLY A 49 21.46 -18.07 -10.55
N PRO A 50 21.71 -17.88 -9.24
CA PRO A 50 20.68 -17.41 -8.29
C PRO A 50 20.00 -16.12 -8.73
N ALA A 51 20.74 -15.20 -9.36
CA ALA A 51 20.19 -13.96 -9.90
C ALA A 51 19.22 -14.18 -11.09
N GLY A 52 19.39 -15.24 -11.87
CA GLY A 52 18.50 -15.57 -13.00
C GLY A 52 17.13 -16.10 -12.58
N SER A 53 16.98 -16.56 -11.35
CA SER A 53 15.71 -17.02 -10.77
C SER A 53 14.94 -15.92 -10.06
N GLN A 54 15.56 -14.75 -9.84
CA GLN A 54 14.91 -13.63 -9.16
C GLN A 54 13.79 -13.03 -10.04
N PRO A 55 12.67 -12.59 -9.41
CA PRO A 55 11.60 -11.93 -10.12
C PRO A 55 12.01 -10.55 -10.64
N VAL A 56 11.18 -9.99 -11.50
CA VAL A 56 11.18 -8.57 -11.83
C VAL A 56 10.04 -7.88 -11.09
N VAL A 57 10.26 -6.63 -10.71
CA VAL A 57 9.25 -5.80 -10.05
C VAL A 57 8.80 -4.70 -11.00
N VAL A 58 7.49 -4.54 -11.15
CA VAL A 58 6.86 -3.44 -11.87
C VAL A 58 6.08 -2.60 -10.88
N SER A 59 6.46 -1.34 -10.72
CA SER A 59 5.74 -0.37 -9.90
C SER A 59 4.99 0.62 -10.77
N THR A 60 3.69 0.78 -10.57
CA THR A 60 2.85 1.74 -11.30
C THR A 60 1.89 2.46 -10.38
N SER A 61 1.54 3.70 -10.71
CA SER A 61 0.55 4.47 -9.94
C SER A 61 -0.91 4.06 -10.21
N SER A 62 -1.16 3.30 -11.29
CA SER A 62 -2.50 2.96 -11.77
C SER A 62 -2.92 1.55 -11.35
N VAL A 63 -4.03 1.45 -10.58
CA VAL A 63 -4.64 0.15 -10.25
C VAL A 63 -5.19 -0.53 -11.50
N ALA A 64 -5.83 0.24 -12.39
CA ALA A 64 -6.34 -0.30 -13.65
C ALA A 64 -5.23 -0.91 -14.52
N LEU A 65 -4.02 -0.32 -14.51
CA LEU A 65 -2.88 -0.89 -15.21
C LEU A 65 -2.36 -2.16 -14.53
N GLN A 66 -2.38 -2.24 -13.19
CA GLN A 66 -2.03 -3.47 -12.49
C GLN A 66 -2.95 -4.63 -12.89
N ASP A 67 -4.26 -4.35 -12.96
CA ASP A 67 -5.26 -5.34 -13.38
C ASP A 67 -5.09 -5.74 -14.86
N ALA A 68 -4.84 -4.78 -15.75
CA ALA A 68 -4.56 -5.03 -17.15
C ALA A 68 -3.27 -5.85 -17.37
N ILE A 69 -2.22 -5.59 -16.59
CA ILE A 69 -0.97 -6.38 -16.68
C ILE A 69 -1.26 -7.85 -16.35
N ILE A 70 -2.02 -8.12 -15.29
CA ILE A 70 -2.36 -9.49 -14.88
C ILE A 70 -3.37 -10.13 -15.82
N GLY A 71 -4.43 -9.41 -16.20
CA GLY A 71 -5.56 -9.97 -16.94
C GLY A 71 -5.36 -10.04 -18.45
N GLU A 72 -4.53 -9.18 -19.02
CA GLU A 72 -4.38 -9.02 -20.47
C GLU A 72 -2.94 -9.18 -20.94
N TYR A 73 -2.01 -8.34 -20.46
CA TYR A 73 -0.66 -8.25 -21.04
C TYR A 73 0.18 -9.50 -20.76
N ILE A 74 0.21 -9.99 -19.53
CA ILE A 74 0.99 -11.20 -19.18
C ILE A 74 0.41 -12.45 -19.86
N PRO A 75 -0.91 -12.70 -19.88
CA PRO A 75 -1.46 -13.83 -20.63
C PRO A 75 -1.15 -13.76 -22.13
N PHE A 76 -1.28 -12.58 -22.74
CA PHE A 76 -1.00 -12.38 -24.15
C PHE A 76 0.48 -12.64 -24.49
N LEU A 77 1.41 -12.01 -23.78
CA LEU A 77 2.84 -12.21 -23.98
C LEU A 77 3.26 -13.65 -23.67
N SER A 78 2.70 -14.24 -22.62
CA SER A 78 2.97 -15.62 -22.25
C SER A 78 2.62 -16.58 -23.38
N ARG A 79 1.46 -16.41 -24.02
CA ARG A 79 1.03 -17.20 -25.17
C ARG A 79 2.00 -17.04 -26.34
N ILE A 80 2.30 -15.80 -26.75
CA ILE A 80 3.21 -15.54 -27.88
C ILE A 80 4.59 -16.13 -27.64
N PHE A 81 5.13 -15.98 -26.45
CA PHE A 81 6.47 -16.49 -26.14
C PHE A 81 6.52 -18.01 -26.03
N LEU A 82 5.43 -18.66 -25.61
CA LEU A 82 5.30 -20.12 -25.64
C LEU A 82 5.23 -20.65 -27.10
N GLU A 83 4.37 -20.06 -27.93
CA GLU A 83 4.21 -20.43 -29.35
C GLU A 83 5.53 -20.31 -30.11
N ASN A 84 6.31 -19.27 -29.82
CA ASN A 84 7.63 -19.06 -30.43
C ASN A 84 8.80 -19.77 -29.71
N ARG A 85 8.51 -20.63 -28.73
CA ARG A 85 9.52 -21.41 -27.97
C ARG A 85 10.57 -20.52 -27.27
N ILE A 86 10.20 -19.28 -26.93
CA ILE A 86 11.07 -18.35 -26.21
C ILE A 86 11.09 -18.71 -24.74
N ILE A 87 9.94 -19.12 -24.19
CA ILE A 87 9.78 -19.62 -22.83
C ILE A 87 9.22 -21.04 -22.86
N GLN A 88 9.44 -21.81 -21.79
CA GLN A 88 8.98 -23.20 -21.68
C GLN A 88 7.71 -23.34 -20.81
N LYS A 89 7.40 -22.37 -19.97
CA LYS A 89 6.25 -22.36 -19.05
C LYS A 89 5.56 -20.99 -19.08
N PRO A 90 4.26 -20.93 -18.83
CA PRO A 90 3.56 -19.67 -18.71
C PRO A 90 4.20 -18.75 -17.66
N ILE A 91 4.17 -17.45 -17.93
CA ILE A 91 4.66 -16.43 -17.01
C ILE A 91 3.66 -16.28 -15.87
N ARG A 92 4.12 -16.46 -14.64
CA ARG A 92 3.32 -16.19 -13.45
C ARG A 92 3.63 -14.80 -12.94
N ALA A 93 2.58 -14.05 -12.70
CA ALA A 93 2.64 -12.70 -12.15
C ALA A 93 1.69 -12.55 -10.95
N MET A 94 2.00 -11.64 -10.04
CA MET A 94 1.18 -11.39 -8.86
C MET A 94 1.22 -9.92 -8.46
N VAL A 95 0.04 -9.36 -8.13
CA VAL A 95 -0.06 -8.02 -7.57
C VAL A 95 0.27 -8.07 -6.07
N ARG A 96 1.16 -7.18 -5.65
CA ARG A 96 1.58 -7.00 -4.26
C ARG A 96 0.84 -5.80 -3.67
N LYS A 97 0.06 -6.06 -2.63
CA LYS A 97 -0.76 -5.04 -1.94
C LYS A 97 -0.46 -5.04 -0.44
N GLY A 98 -0.71 -3.91 0.21
CA GLY A 98 -0.63 -3.81 1.67
C GLY A 98 -1.63 -4.73 2.36
N LYS A 99 -1.30 -5.18 3.56
CA LYS A 99 -2.11 -6.14 4.32
C LYS A 99 -3.52 -5.63 4.64
N GLU A 100 -3.69 -4.33 4.71
CA GLU A 100 -4.98 -3.64 4.90
C GLU A 100 -5.95 -3.81 3.72
N ARG A 101 -5.46 -4.35 2.59
CA ARG A 101 -6.29 -4.69 1.43
C ARG A 101 -6.80 -6.12 1.46
N PHE A 102 -6.43 -6.90 2.46
CA PHE A 102 -6.83 -8.31 2.58
C PHE A 102 -7.74 -8.53 3.77
N VAL A 103 -8.67 -9.45 3.62
CA VAL A 103 -9.60 -9.82 4.69
C VAL A 103 -8.92 -10.70 5.73
N CYS A 104 -9.25 -10.45 7.01
CA CYS A 104 -8.97 -11.34 8.13
C CYS A 104 -10.24 -12.13 8.46
N ASP A 105 -10.22 -13.44 8.30
CA ASP A 105 -11.40 -14.29 8.51
C ASP A 105 -11.95 -14.23 9.94
N VAL A 106 -11.08 -14.09 10.94
CA VAL A 106 -11.50 -13.92 12.34
C VAL A 106 -12.29 -12.62 12.50
N ARG A 107 -11.75 -11.51 12.00
CA ARG A 107 -12.40 -10.19 12.08
C ARG A 107 -13.68 -10.13 11.23
N LEU A 108 -13.69 -10.81 10.09
CA LEU A 108 -14.88 -10.94 9.25
C LEU A 108 -16.00 -11.67 10.02
N SER A 109 -15.72 -12.80 10.68
CA SER A 109 -16.69 -13.54 11.48
C SER A 109 -17.25 -12.66 12.60
N GLN A 110 -16.38 -12.00 13.36
CA GLN A 110 -16.80 -11.06 14.41
C GLN A 110 -17.68 -9.92 13.86
N ARG A 111 -17.31 -9.38 12.69
CA ARG A 111 -18.08 -8.30 12.07
C ARG A 111 -19.47 -8.77 11.64
N LEU A 112 -19.58 -9.95 11.05
CA LEU A 112 -20.86 -10.56 10.64
C LEU A 112 -21.80 -10.80 11.83
N GLU A 113 -21.25 -11.09 13.02
CA GLU A 113 -22.04 -11.25 14.24
C GLU A 113 -22.54 -9.91 14.79
N THR A 114 -21.75 -8.84 14.66
CA THR A 114 -22.04 -7.52 15.22
C THR A 114 -22.96 -6.64 14.35
N VAL A 115 -23.25 -7.03 13.09
CA VAL A 115 -24.20 -6.29 12.25
C VAL A 115 -25.59 -6.41 12.83
N LYS A 116 -26.11 -5.30 13.35
CA LYS A 116 -27.48 -5.19 13.88
C LYS A 116 -28.47 -5.13 12.72
N ASP A 117 -29.68 -5.63 12.97
CA ASP A 117 -30.79 -5.59 12.02
C ASP A 117 -30.41 -6.01 10.59
N LYS A 118 -30.05 -7.29 10.45
CA LYS A 118 -29.55 -7.89 9.20
C LYS A 118 -30.46 -7.68 8.00
N LYS A 119 -31.78 -7.53 8.24
CA LYS A 119 -32.76 -7.27 7.16
C LYS A 119 -32.65 -5.84 6.62
N LYS A 120 -32.52 -4.84 7.50
CA LYS A 120 -32.32 -3.44 7.08
C LYS A 120 -30.95 -3.19 6.43
N ASN A 121 -29.95 -3.99 6.78
CA ASN A 121 -28.59 -3.89 6.26
C ASN A 121 -28.25 -5.01 5.27
N ALA A 122 -29.22 -5.43 4.44
CA ALA A 122 -29.07 -6.57 3.54
C ALA A 122 -27.91 -6.40 2.54
N GLU A 123 -27.72 -5.20 1.98
CA GLU A 123 -26.62 -4.91 1.05
C GLU A 123 -25.25 -4.99 1.74
N GLN A 124 -25.12 -4.44 2.95
CA GLN A 124 -23.93 -4.56 3.76
C GLN A 124 -23.60 -6.02 4.07
N MET A 125 -24.61 -6.79 4.47
CA MET A 125 -24.45 -8.22 4.73
C MET A 125 -24.02 -8.97 3.48
N LYS A 126 -24.60 -8.67 2.32
CA LYS A 126 -24.21 -9.27 1.03
C LYS A 126 -22.75 -8.98 0.72
N ALA A 127 -22.32 -7.74 0.86
CA ALA A 127 -20.93 -7.34 0.63
C ALA A 127 -19.97 -8.05 1.61
N LEU A 128 -20.29 -8.11 2.90
CA LEU A 128 -19.48 -8.82 3.89
C LEU A 128 -19.42 -10.34 3.63
N LEU A 129 -20.52 -10.95 3.25
CA LEU A 129 -20.56 -12.38 2.93
C LEU A 129 -19.77 -12.72 1.68
N SER A 130 -19.70 -11.82 0.69
CA SER A 130 -18.88 -11.99 -0.51
C SER A 130 -17.40 -12.14 -0.16
N LEU A 131 -16.93 -11.57 0.95
CA LEU A 131 -15.56 -11.72 1.43
C LEU A 131 -15.19 -13.14 1.87
N ARG A 132 -16.15 -14.06 1.96
CA ARG A 132 -15.87 -15.49 2.15
C ARG A 132 -15.27 -16.13 0.90
N ALA A 133 -15.68 -15.67 -0.28
CA ALA A 133 -15.13 -16.12 -1.56
C ALA A 133 -13.88 -15.32 -1.99
N TYR A 134 -13.85 -14.01 -1.67
CA TYR A 134 -12.77 -13.12 -2.07
C TYR A 134 -11.95 -12.71 -0.85
N TYR A 135 -10.64 -12.86 -0.93
CA TYR A 135 -9.71 -12.43 0.14
C TYR A 135 -9.18 -11.00 -0.06
N ASP A 136 -9.28 -10.46 -1.27
CA ASP A 136 -8.94 -9.08 -1.61
C ASP A 136 -10.16 -8.18 -1.41
N LEU A 137 -10.05 -7.19 -0.54
CA LEU A 137 -11.14 -6.26 -0.25
C LEU A 137 -11.52 -5.38 -1.45
N ASP A 138 -10.60 -5.18 -2.38
CA ASP A 138 -10.86 -4.38 -3.58
C ASP A 138 -11.69 -5.14 -4.62
N ALA A 139 -11.76 -6.47 -4.52
CA ALA A 139 -12.61 -7.31 -5.37
C ALA A 139 -14.10 -7.24 -4.99
N VAL A 140 -14.44 -6.65 -3.83
CA VAL A 140 -15.81 -6.57 -3.35
C VAL A 140 -16.30 -5.13 -3.34
N THR A 141 -17.35 -4.86 -4.12
CA THR A 141 -18.05 -3.58 -4.14
C THR A 141 -19.04 -3.44 -2.98
N GLY A 142 -19.37 -2.22 -2.59
CA GLY A 142 -20.36 -1.95 -1.53
C GLY A 142 -19.84 -2.08 -0.10
N LEU A 143 -18.56 -2.35 0.13
CA LEU A 143 -17.96 -2.31 1.46
C LEU A 143 -17.77 -0.86 1.91
N SER A 144 -18.36 -0.50 3.06
CA SER A 144 -18.12 0.79 3.69
C SER A 144 -16.67 0.93 4.16
N GLY A 145 -16.17 2.16 4.28
CA GLY A 145 -14.85 2.41 4.86
C GLY A 145 -14.71 1.87 6.29
N TYR A 146 -15.81 1.90 7.05
CA TYR A 146 -15.89 1.30 8.38
C TYR A 146 -15.70 -0.22 8.32
N ASP A 147 -16.45 -0.91 7.46
CA ASP A 147 -16.35 -2.37 7.34
C ASP A 147 -14.95 -2.78 6.86
N ARG A 148 -14.40 -2.09 5.86
CA ARG A 148 -13.03 -2.36 5.39
C ARG A 148 -12.02 -2.31 6.53
N ARG A 149 -12.03 -1.27 7.37
CA ARG A 149 -11.13 -1.14 8.53
C ARG A 149 -11.31 -2.25 9.57
N HIS A 150 -12.56 -2.72 9.75
CA HIS A 150 -12.88 -3.72 10.78
C HIS A 150 -12.67 -5.17 10.33
N VAL A 151 -12.66 -5.45 9.03
CA VAL A 151 -12.44 -6.81 8.50
C VAL A 151 -11.04 -7.02 7.90
N CYS A 152 -10.26 -5.96 7.69
CA CYS A 152 -8.92 -6.10 7.11
C CYS A 152 -7.94 -6.82 8.06
N VAL A 153 -6.86 -7.32 7.48
CA VAL A 153 -5.73 -7.88 8.25
C VAL A 153 -5.15 -6.81 9.16
N PRO A 154 -5.03 -7.05 10.48
CA PRO A 154 -4.56 -6.05 11.43
C PRO A 154 -3.08 -5.71 11.25
N LYS A 155 -2.66 -4.53 11.74
CA LYS A 155 -1.24 -4.12 11.73
C LYS A 155 -0.33 -5.14 12.40
N VAL A 156 -0.78 -5.73 13.49
CA VAL A 156 -0.09 -6.82 14.21
C VAL A 156 -1.05 -8.00 14.31
N CYS A 157 -0.68 -9.14 13.72
CA CYS A 157 -1.43 -10.38 13.85
C CYS A 157 -1.10 -11.05 15.18
N ASP A 158 -2.12 -11.56 15.86
CA ASP A 158 -1.95 -12.37 17.05
C ASP A 158 -1.19 -13.66 16.72
N LYS A 159 -0.18 -13.98 17.51
CA LYS A 159 0.59 -15.23 17.38
C LYS A 159 -0.25 -16.46 17.73
N THR A 160 -1.29 -16.28 18.54
CA THR A 160 -2.23 -17.33 18.99
C THR A 160 -3.47 -17.44 18.09
N CYS A 161 -3.50 -16.76 16.95
CA CYS A 161 -4.64 -16.79 16.05
C CYS A 161 -5.03 -18.23 15.67
N PRO A 162 -6.30 -18.63 15.90
CA PRO A 162 -6.76 -19.99 15.64
C PRO A 162 -6.72 -20.39 14.17
N LEU A 163 -6.82 -19.41 13.28
CA LEU A 163 -6.79 -19.61 11.82
C LEU A 163 -5.39 -19.44 11.21
N ARG A 164 -4.33 -19.38 12.02
CA ARG A 164 -2.96 -19.08 11.53
C ARG A 164 -2.52 -20.00 10.38
N ASN A 165 -2.79 -21.30 10.49
CA ASN A 165 -2.40 -22.30 9.49
C ASN A 165 -3.30 -22.29 8.23
N ALA A 166 -4.56 -21.87 8.38
CA ALA A 166 -5.53 -21.76 7.29
C ALA A 166 -5.75 -20.33 6.81
N CYS A 167 -4.93 -19.38 7.27
CA CYS A 167 -5.07 -17.97 6.97
C CYS A 167 -4.82 -17.69 5.48
N ARG A 168 -5.81 -17.20 4.77
CA ARG A 168 -5.74 -16.87 3.33
C ARG A 168 -4.68 -15.82 3.03
N TYR A 169 -4.47 -14.86 3.92
CA TYR A 169 -3.40 -13.87 3.77
C TYR A 169 -2.01 -14.50 3.90
N HIS A 170 -1.81 -15.43 4.82
CA HIS A 170 -0.54 -16.15 4.92
C HIS A 170 -0.28 -17.05 3.71
N GLN A 171 -1.32 -17.68 3.17
CA GLN A 171 -1.22 -18.44 1.92
C GLN A 171 -0.82 -17.54 0.75
N TYR A 172 -1.48 -16.38 0.61
CA TYR A 172 -1.08 -15.36 -0.36
C TYR A 172 0.39 -14.95 -0.20
N LEU A 173 0.85 -14.67 1.03
CA LEU A 173 2.26 -14.29 1.26
C LEU A 173 3.23 -15.43 0.90
N LYS A 174 2.86 -16.68 1.15
CA LYS A 174 3.66 -17.84 0.78
C LYS A 174 3.76 -17.97 -0.75
N GLU A 175 2.64 -17.84 -1.44
CA GLU A 175 2.60 -17.85 -2.90
C GLU A 175 3.39 -16.70 -3.50
N ALA A 176 3.19 -15.49 -2.99
CA ALA A 176 3.89 -14.28 -3.45
C ALA A 176 5.41 -14.36 -3.32
N ARG A 177 5.91 -15.23 -2.45
CA ARG A 177 7.34 -15.49 -2.25
C ARG A 177 7.86 -16.71 -3.00
N SER A 178 6.98 -17.39 -3.72
CA SER A 178 7.38 -18.52 -4.55
C SER A 178 8.31 -18.06 -5.68
N ALA A 179 9.34 -18.87 -5.95
CA ALA A 179 10.25 -18.66 -7.08
C ALA A 179 9.56 -18.78 -8.45
N GLU A 180 8.33 -19.30 -8.47
CA GLU A 180 7.52 -19.38 -9.68
C GLU A 180 6.94 -18.03 -10.12
N ILE A 181 6.78 -17.08 -9.18
CA ILE A 181 6.29 -15.74 -9.50
C ILE A 181 7.42 -14.93 -10.13
N PHE A 182 7.35 -14.78 -11.43
CA PHE A 182 8.37 -14.05 -12.18
C PHE A 182 8.14 -12.54 -12.19
N VAL A 183 6.88 -12.06 -12.27
CA VAL A 183 6.56 -10.62 -12.25
C VAL A 183 5.81 -10.28 -10.97
N GLN A 184 6.36 -9.42 -10.17
CA GLN A 184 5.68 -8.82 -9.02
C GLN A 184 5.27 -7.40 -9.37
N ILE A 185 3.98 -7.10 -9.25
CA ILE A 185 3.41 -5.80 -9.59
C ILE A 185 2.98 -5.11 -8.31
N CYS A 186 3.31 -3.85 -8.14
CA CYS A 186 2.90 -3.08 -6.95
C CYS A 186 2.60 -1.62 -7.31
N ASN A 187 2.04 -0.88 -6.37
CA ASN A 187 2.01 0.57 -6.50
C ASN A 187 3.29 1.21 -5.92
N HIS A 188 3.48 2.49 -6.21
CA HIS A 188 4.66 3.23 -5.74
C HIS A 188 4.76 3.25 -4.21
N ASN A 189 3.65 3.37 -3.50
CA ASN A 189 3.66 3.35 -2.03
C ASN A 189 4.16 2.00 -1.47
N TYR A 190 3.79 0.88 -2.10
CA TYR A 190 4.27 -0.44 -1.68
C TYR A 190 5.77 -0.62 -1.98
N LEU A 191 6.24 -0.13 -3.13
CA LEU A 191 7.67 -0.10 -3.47
C LEU A 191 8.47 0.72 -2.46
N LEU A 192 7.99 1.92 -2.13
CA LEU A 192 8.63 2.81 -1.15
C LEU A 192 8.61 2.22 0.26
N ALA A 193 7.53 1.52 0.65
CA ALA A 193 7.47 0.79 1.90
C ALA A 193 8.50 -0.35 1.96
N ASP A 194 8.68 -1.09 0.85
CA ASP A 194 9.73 -2.11 0.75
C ASP A 194 11.13 -1.50 0.89
N ALA A 195 11.38 -0.37 0.23
CA ALA A 195 12.64 0.36 0.35
C ALA A 195 12.91 0.82 1.79
N ALA A 196 11.90 1.35 2.49
CA ALA A 196 12.02 1.72 3.90
C ALA A 196 12.32 0.51 4.79
N HIS A 197 11.67 -0.63 4.56
CA HIS A 197 11.96 -1.88 5.28
C HIS A 197 13.41 -2.32 5.08
N ARG A 198 13.92 -2.27 3.85
CA ARG A 198 15.33 -2.62 3.55
C ARG A 198 16.32 -1.69 4.22
N LEU A 199 16.06 -0.38 4.21
CA LEU A 199 16.90 0.62 4.87
C LEU A 199 16.95 0.47 6.39
N GLN A 200 15.88 -0.04 7.01
CA GLN A 200 15.75 -0.27 8.45
C GLN A 200 16.13 -1.71 8.85
N GLU A 201 16.74 -2.47 7.94
CA GLU A 201 17.10 -3.88 8.15
C GLU A 201 15.93 -4.78 8.59
N MET A 202 14.70 -4.35 8.28
CA MET A 202 13.50 -5.13 8.50
C MET A 202 13.30 -6.13 7.35
N ARG A 203 12.44 -7.11 7.60
CA ARG A 203 12.10 -8.09 6.57
C ARG A 203 11.50 -7.40 5.35
N PRO A 204 12.09 -7.58 4.14
CA PRO A 204 11.58 -6.99 2.91
C PRO A 204 10.12 -7.42 2.61
N LEU A 205 9.36 -6.52 2.00
CA LEU A 205 8.00 -6.80 1.54
C LEU A 205 8.00 -7.52 0.20
N LEU A 206 8.91 -7.14 -0.69
CA LEU A 206 9.16 -7.79 -1.98
C LEU A 206 10.29 -8.82 -1.84
N ASN A 207 10.29 -9.81 -2.72
CA ASN A 207 11.46 -10.68 -2.87
C ASN A 207 12.64 -9.86 -3.41
N ASP A 208 13.86 -10.39 -3.29
CA ASP A 208 14.98 -9.84 -4.03
C ASP A 208 14.69 -9.98 -5.53
N TYR A 209 14.93 -8.92 -6.27
CA TYR A 209 14.53 -8.82 -7.67
C TYR A 209 15.71 -8.48 -8.57
N ARG A 210 15.68 -9.01 -9.80
CA ARG A 210 16.69 -8.80 -10.82
C ARG A 210 16.56 -7.44 -11.49
N ALA A 211 15.35 -6.97 -11.66
CA ALA A 211 15.04 -5.73 -12.35
C ALA A 211 13.86 -5.01 -11.71
N LEU A 212 13.88 -3.69 -11.76
CA LEU A 212 12.81 -2.83 -11.33
C LEU A 212 12.40 -1.91 -12.48
N VAL A 213 11.11 -1.92 -12.79
CA VAL A 213 10.47 -0.96 -13.69
C VAL A 213 9.60 -0.02 -12.86
N ILE A 214 9.80 1.27 -12.99
CA ILE A 214 8.95 2.30 -12.38
C ILE A 214 8.20 2.98 -13.52
N ASP A 215 6.95 2.58 -13.73
CA ASP A 215 6.07 3.16 -14.73
C ASP A 215 5.44 4.45 -14.18
N GLU A 216 5.26 5.47 -15.05
CA GLU A 216 4.83 6.81 -14.64
C GLU A 216 5.70 7.39 -13.50
N ALA A 217 7.03 7.28 -13.65
CA ALA A 217 8.01 7.63 -12.62
C ALA A 217 7.90 9.09 -12.13
N HIS A 218 7.30 9.98 -12.91
CA HIS A 218 7.04 11.35 -12.51
C HIS A 218 6.09 11.46 -11.30
N LYS A 219 5.30 10.42 -11.01
CA LYS A 219 4.42 10.35 -9.83
C LYS A 219 5.11 9.81 -8.57
N LEU A 220 6.32 9.26 -8.71
CA LEU A 220 7.05 8.70 -7.57
C LEU A 220 7.38 9.72 -6.48
N PRO A 221 7.78 10.99 -6.79
CA PRO A 221 8.02 12.00 -5.77
C PRO A 221 6.79 12.32 -4.91
N ASP A 222 5.59 12.36 -5.52
CA ASP A 222 4.36 12.59 -4.78
C ASP A 222 3.99 11.39 -3.90
N ALA A 223 4.17 10.17 -4.40
CA ALA A 223 4.02 8.97 -3.60
C ALA A 223 5.00 8.95 -2.41
N ALA A 224 6.26 9.39 -2.62
CA ALA A 224 7.24 9.49 -1.55
C ALA A 224 6.84 10.52 -0.49
N ARG A 225 6.33 11.69 -0.90
CA ARG A 225 5.80 12.71 0.02
C ARG A 225 4.63 12.16 0.85
N GLN A 226 3.74 11.37 0.25
CA GLN A 226 2.64 10.74 0.97
C GLN A 226 3.11 9.63 1.92
N MET A 227 4.09 8.84 1.50
CA MET A 227 4.55 7.67 2.26
C MET A 227 5.46 8.06 3.43
N TYR A 228 6.38 8.99 3.23
CA TYR A 228 7.34 9.45 4.24
C TYR A 228 6.94 10.75 4.93
N GLY A 229 5.95 11.45 4.38
CA GLY A 229 5.36 12.62 4.99
C GLY A 229 4.61 12.25 6.26
N GLN A 230 4.59 13.17 7.20
CA GLN A 230 3.73 13.07 8.36
C GLN A 230 2.53 14.00 8.16
N SER A 231 1.34 13.48 8.33
CA SER A 231 0.10 14.26 8.34
C SER A 231 -0.53 14.19 9.73
N LEU A 232 -1.09 15.28 10.16
CA LEU A 232 -1.87 15.36 11.38
C LEU A 232 -3.20 15.99 11.03
N SER A 233 -4.27 15.24 11.20
CA SER A 233 -5.64 15.68 10.88
C SER A 233 -6.46 15.92 12.13
N ALA A 234 -7.55 16.67 11.98
CA ALA A 234 -8.56 16.81 13.04
C ALA A 234 -9.20 15.46 13.42
N GLU A 235 -9.23 14.51 12.51
CA GLU A 235 -9.71 13.14 12.73
C GLU A 235 -8.80 12.39 13.70
N ASP A 236 -7.48 12.45 13.51
CA ASP A 236 -6.51 11.79 14.38
C ASP A 236 -6.66 12.26 15.83
N PHE A 237 -6.89 13.56 16.04
CA PHE A 237 -7.16 14.10 17.38
C PHE A 237 -8.48 13.65 17.95
N ARG A 238 -9.54 13.59 17.13
CA ARG A 238 -10.84 13.06 17.57
C ARG A 238 -10.72 11.60 17.98
N GLU A 239 -10.10 10.78 17.15
CA GLU A 239 -9.87 9.35 17.45
C GLU A 239 -9.09 9.18 18.76
N LEU A 240 -8.05 10.00 18.99
CA LEU A 240 -7.28 9.97 20.23
C LEU A 240 -8.12 10.39 21.45
N CYS A 241 -8.92 11.46 21.33
CA CYS A 241 -9.82 11.90 22.41
C CYS A 241 -10.88 10.83 22.73
N ASP A 242 -11.46 10.20 21.71
CA ASP A 242 -12.45 9.15 21.88
C ASP A 242 -11.85 7.91 22.56
N LEU A 243 -10.60 7.55 22.17
CA LEU A 243 -9.87 6.47 22.79
C LEU A 243 -9.59 6.76 24.28
N LEU A 244 -9.11 7.96 24.62
CA LEU A 244 -8.86 8.38 25.99
C LEU A 244 -10.14 8.36 26.84
N ALA A 245 -11.25 8.83 26.27
CA ALA A 245 -12.55 8.81 26.95
C ALA A 245 -13.06 7.38 27.20
N LYS A 246 -12.89 6.48 26.21
CA LYS A 246 -13.23 5.06 26.30
C LYS A 246 -12.43 4.35 27.39
N GLU A 247 -11.16 4.68 27.52
CA GLU A 247 -10.26 4.15 28.55
C GLU A 247 -10.41 4.90 29.91
N LYS A 248 -11.48 5.70 30.08
CA LYS A 248 -11.83 6.45 31.29
C LYS A 248 -10.91 7.65 31.64
N TYR A 249 -10.07 8.10 30.72
CA TYR A 249 -9.24 9.30 30.90
C TYR A 249 -9.96 10.56 30.40
N ILE A 250 -11.18 10.81 30.93
CA ILE A 250 -12.11 11.86 30.46
C ILE A 250 -11.50 13.26 30.54
N LEU A 251 -10.83 13.59 31.67
CA LEU A 251 -10.18 14.90 31.84
C LEU A 251 -9.04 15.11 30.85
N ALA A 252 -8.28 14.08 30.53
CA ALA A 252 -7.20 14.13 29.54
C ALA A 252 -7.77 14.37 28.14
N ALA A 253 -8.84 13.67 27.78
CA ALA A 253 -9.55 13.84 26.52
C ALA A 253 -10.08 15.28 26.36
N HIS A 254 -10.69 15.83 27.42
CA HIS A 254 -11.22 17.19 27.39
C HIS A 254 -10.11 18.24 27.21
N ARG A 255 -9.02 18.16 27.99
CA ARG A 255 -7.88 19.08 27.90
C ARG A 255 -7.22 19.00 26.52
N LEU A 256 -7.09 17.78 25.95
CA LEU A 256 -6.53 17.60 24.62
C LEU A 256 -7.41 18.25 23.55
N LYS A 257 -8.73 18.08 23.67
CA LYS A 257 -9.71 18.70 22.76
C LYS A 257 -9.64 20.24 22.80
N GLU A 258 -9.54 20.83 23.99
CA GLU A 258 -9.39 22.29 24.15
C GLU A 258 -8.10 22.80 23.50
N LYS A 259 -6.94 22.17 23.79
CA LYS A 259 -5.66 22.58 23.23
C LYS A 259 -5.61 22.40 21.72
N PHE A 260 -6.23 21.34 21.20
CA PHE A 260 -6.33 21.14 19.78
C PHE A 260 -7.25 22.16 19.09
N THR A 261 -8.38 22.52 19.71
CA THR A 261 -9.26 23.57 19.18
C THR A 261 -8.52 24.92 19.11
N ALA A 262 -7.73 25.24 20.14
CA ALA A 262 -6.90 26.45 20.15
C ALA A 262 -5.83 26.42 19.04
N LEU A 263 -5.17 25.26 18.85
CA LEU A 263 -4.21 25.05 17.79
C LEU A 263 -4.85 25.24 16.40
N MET A 264 -6.01 24.61 16.15
CA MET A 264 -6.73 24.77 14.87
C MET A 264 -7.16 26.22 14.64
N GLY A 265 -7.64 26.91 15.70
CA GLY A 265 -7.97 28.33 15.62
C GLY A 265 -6.77 29.20 15.27
N ALA A 266 -5.59 28.92 15.79
CA ALA A 266 -4.36 29.63 15.45
C ALA A 266 -3.89 29.34 14.02
N MET A 267 -4.04 28.07 13.57
CA MET A 267 -3.64 27.63 12.24
C MET A 267 -4.53 28.20 11.13
N CYS A 268 -5.84 28.27 11.37
CA CYS A 268 -6.86 28.64 10.39
C CYS A 268 -7.29 30.12 10.44
N ARG A 269 -6.63 30.97 11.21
CA ARG A 269 -7.00 32.40 11.31
C ARG A 269 -6.79 33.09 9.96
N GLY A 270 -7.90 33.44 9.30
CA GLY A 270 -7.95 34.37 8.17
C GLY A 270 -8.05 33.75 6.79
N GLU A 271 -8.03 32.44 6.63
CA GLU A 271 -8.14 31.81 5.32
C GLU A 271 -9.22 30.72 5.35
N LEU A 272 -10.31 30.95 4.63
CA LEU A 272 -11.17 29.88 4.14
C LEU A 272 -10.36 29.17 3.05
N LEU A 273 -9.68 28.09 3.43
CA LEU A 273 -9.00 27.25 2.44
C LEU A 273 -10.07 26.48 1.68
N GLU A 274 -10.21 26.76 0.39
CA GLU A 274 -10.97 25.89 -0.50
C GLU A 274 -10.31 24.49 -0.51
N GLU A 275 -11.13 23.45 -0.59
CA GLU A 275 -10.65 22.07 -0.69
C GLU A 275 -9.57 21.99 -1.79
N ALA A 276 -8.38 21.49 -1.41
CA ALA A 276 -7.22 21.26 -2.26
C ALA A 276 -6.22 22.42 -2.48
N GLN A 277 -6.36 23.58 -1.87
CA GLN A 277 -5.30 24.60 -1.96
C GLN A 277 -4.13 24.30 -1.02
N ARG A 278 -2.94 24.17 -1.60
CA ARG A 278 -1.67 24.11 -0.84
C ARG A 278 -1.19 25.55 -0.61
N THR A 279 -1.30 26.04 0.60
CA THR A 279 -0.76 27.34 0.97
C THR A 279 0.59 27.20 1.67
N ALA A 280 1.49 28.15 1.47
CA ALA A 280 2.73 28.22 2.22
C ALA A 280 2.41 28.48 3.70
N PHE A 281 2.89 27.61 4.58
CA PHE A 281 2.67 27.74 6.01
C PHE A 281 3.78 28.59 6.63
N ILE A 282 3.41 29.74 7.21
CA ILE A 282 4.34 30.59 7.95
C ILE A 282 4.11 30.36 9.43
N LEU A 283 5.16 29.95 10.14
CA LEU A 283 5.11 29.76 11.59
C LEU A 283 5.22 31.13 12.28
N THR A 284 4.06 31.68 12.67
CA THR A 284 3.98 32.90 13.48
C THR A 284 4.20 32.57 14.97
N PRO A 285 4.59 33.56 15.82
CA PRO A 285 4.74 33.32 17.27
C PRO A 285 3.50 32.70 17.93
N ASP A 286 2.29 33.13 17.55
CA ASP A 286 1.04 32.58 18.08
C ASP A 286 0.83 31.12 17.68
N ARG A 287 1.14 30.79 16.41
CA ARG A 287 1.05 29.41 15.90
C ARG A 287 2.08 28.51 16.60
N GLU A 288 3.29 29.04 16.80
CA GLU A 288 4.33 28.32 17.52
C GLU A 288 3.97 28.06 18.98
N ALA A 289 3.40 29.05 19.69
CA ALA A 289 2.93 28.90 21.06
C ALA A 289 1.84 27.83 21.17
N ALA A 290 0.83 27.86 20.28
CA ALA A 290 -0.24 26.89 20.28
C ALA A 290 0.27 25.45 19.98
N LEU A 291 1.25 25.31 19.07
CA LEU A 291 1.92 24.03 18.79
C LEU A 291 2.68 23.52 20.02
N ARG A 292 3.48 24.36 20.68
CA ARG A 292 4.23 24.00 21.90
C ARG A 292 3.32 23.54 23.01
N ASP A 293 2.21 24.24 23.21
CA ASP A 293 1.22 23.91 24.23
C ASP A 293 0.61 22.53 24.00
N CYS A 294 0.17 22.28 22.75
CA CYS A 294 -0.40 21.01 22.37
C CYS A 294 0.62 19.87 22.50
N LEU A 295 1.85 20.09 22.03
CA LEU A 295 2.94 19.11 22.11
C LEU A 295 3.33 18.81 23.56
N SER A 296 3.37 19.82 24.42
CA SER A 296 3.69 19.66 25.85
C SER A 296 2.64 18.78 26.55
N LEU A 297 1.36 19.00 26.24
CA LEU A 297 0.28 18.18 26.78
C LEU A 297 0.38 16.73 26.27
N LEU A 298 0.62 16.52 24.97
CA LEU A 298 0.78 15.19 24.40
C LEU A 298 1.96 14.43 25.04
N ARG A 299 3.09 15.10 25.25
CA ARG A 299 4.26 14.50 25.95
C ARG A 299 3.95 14.16 27.41
N LEU A 300 3.21 15.01 28.10
CA LEU A 300 2.77 14.73 29.48
C LEU A 300 1.85 13.50 29.51
N LEU A 301 0.85 13.46 28.64
CA LEU A 301 -0.07 12.33 28.52
C LEU A 301 0.68 11.04 28.15
N GLN A 302 1.62 11.10 27.21
CA GLN A 302 2.44 9.95 26.86
C GLN A 302 3.19 9.39 28.07
N LYS A 303 3.83 10.25 28.88
CA LYS A 303 4.52 9.84 30.11
C LYS A 303 3.58 9.23 31.15
N GLN A 304 2.40 9.82 31.34
CA GLN A 304 1.43 9.35 32.34
C GLN A 304 0.75 8.05 31.92
N LEU A 305 0.50 7.86 30.64
CA LEU A 305 -0.26 6.71 30.12
C LEU A 305 0.62 5.55 29.67
N ALA A 306 1.91 5.79 29.38
CA ALA A 306 2.82 4.75 28.93
C ALA A 306 2.86 3.48 29.80
N PRO A 307 2.75 3.55 31.15
CA PRO A 307 2.70 2.36 32.00
C PRO A 307 1.37 1.58 31.92
N HIS A 308 0.30 2.23 31.45
CA HIS A 308 -1.07 1.71 31.52
C HIS A 308 -1.65 1.33 30.16
N LEU A 309 -1.05 1.81 29.09
CA LEU A 309 -1.52 1.53 27.73
C LEU A 309 -0.68 0.45 27.06
N PRO A 310 -1.31 -0.44 26.28
CA PRO A 310 -0.58 -1.40 25.47
C PRO A 310 0.40 -0.69 24.53
N ARG A 311 1.59 -1.26 24.29
CA ARG A 311 2.65 -0.69 23.43
C ARG A 311 2.20 -0.31 22.00
N TRP A 312 1.06 -0.80 21.54
CA TRP A 312 0.51 -0.50 20.22
C TRP A 312 -0.36 0.78 20.19
N VAL A 313 -0.63 1.40 21.34
CA VAL A 313 -1.36 2.67 21.46
C VAL A 313 -0.40 3.86 21.57
N LEU A 314 0.85 3.63 21.96
CA LEU A 314 1.92 4.61 22.12
C LEU A 314 2.72 4.76 20.82
#